data_1438abc844ac93e89ad39a0ddf22f307
#
_entry.id   1438abc844ac93e89ad39a0ddf22f307
#
_cell.length_a   1.000
_cell.length_b   1.000
_cell.length_c   1.000
_cell.angle_alpha   90.00
_cell.angle_beta   90.00
_cell.angle_gamma   90.00
#
_symmetry.space_group_name_H-M   'P 1'
#
loop_
_entity.id
_entity.type
_entity.pdbx_description
1 polymer ?
#
loop_
_entity_poly.entity_id
_entity_poly.type
_entity_poly.pdbx_seq_one_letter_code
_entity_poly.pdbx_strand_id
1 'polypeptide(L)'
;VYNNGYSTINRHLSGFVGAIAKRVDDLQFEKENYEVEIIPEPGENPVKAGQQIAWSGNTGYSFGPHLHLDVFETSSGDYIEPMPFFVKHIMDTTAPKAEGIMLFPQPGRGVVEGIQKNQTFPLNNNGRPIEAWGVIGAGIKAYDYMDGVHNRYGVHTVVLTVDGQEVFRSTVDRFSQEENLMINSWTFGQYMKSFIDPGNTL
;
A
#
# COMPACT_ATOMS: atom_id res chain seq x y z
N VAL A 1 18.64 1.90 9.09
CA VAL A 1 18.99 3.18 8.46
C VAL A 1 20.12 2.93 7.47
N TYR A 2 19.98 3.41 6.24
CA TYR A 2 20.97 3.31 5.19
C TYR A 2 21.67 4.65 4.97
N ASN A 3 22.87 4.60 4.41
CA ASN A 3 23.66 5.81 4.11
C ASN A 3 23.15 6.62 2.90
N ASN A 4 22.10 6.15 2.22
CA ASN A 4 21.45 6.82 1.09
C ASN A 4 20.21 7.63 1.49
N GLY A 5 19.98 7.84 2.79
CA GLY A 5 18.86 8.63 3.30
C GLY A 5 17.55 7.87 3.51
N TYR A 6 17.53 6.55 3.33
CA TYR A 6 16.37 5.71 3.58
C TYR A 6 16.53 4.82 4.79
N SER A 7 15.41 4.38 5.34
CA SER A 7 15.32 3.41 6.43
C SER A 7 14.31 2.33 6.08
N THR A 8 14.45 1.15 6.65
CA THR A 8 13.45 0.08 6.54
C THR A 8 13.03 -0.43 7.90
N ILE A 9 11.78 -0.86 8.00
CA ILE A 9 11.28 -1.69 9.10
C ILE A 9 10.93 -3.06 8.54
N ASN A 10 11.45 -4.09 9.18
CA ASN A 10 11.16 -5.48 8.86
C ASN A 10 10.34 -6.08 9.99
N ARG A 11 9.15 -6.62 9.70
CA ARG A 11 8.22 -7.14 10.72
C ARG A 11 7.96 -8.62 10.54
N HIS A 12 7.29 -9.20 11.54
CA HIS A 12 6.90 -10.60 11.61
C HIS A 12 8.07 -11.59 11.57
N LEU A 13 9.26 -11.13 11.99
CA LEU A 13 10.47 -11.94 12.00
C LEU A 13 10.36 -13.07 13.04
N SER A 14 10.89 -14.25 12.72
CA SER A 14 10.93 -15.39 13.63
C SER A 14 12.20 -15.41 14.49
N GLY A 15 13.21 -14.64 14.13
CA GLY A 15 14.47 -14.52 14.88
C GLY A 15 15.49 -13.69 14.13
N PHE A 16 16.53 -13.31 14.83
CA PHE A 16 17.68 -12.58 14.32
C PHE A 16 18.88 -13.51 14.10
N VAL A 17 19.94 -13.00 13.46
CA VAL A 17 21.17 -13.77 13.26
C VAL A 17 22.40 -13.00 13.73
N GLY A 18 23.48 -13.72 14.01
CA GLY A 18 24.79 -13.16 14.36
C GLY A 18 24.79 -12.27 15.60
N ALA A 19 25.46 -11.13 15.53
CA ALA A 19 25.61 -10.20 16.65
C ALA A 19 24.28 -9.62 17.13
N ILE A 20 23.32 -9.42 16.20
CA ILE A 20 21.99 -8.91 16.54
C ILE A 20 21.24 -9.92 17.40
N ALA A 21 21.24 -11.21 17.02
CA ALA A 21 20.62 -12.27 17.81
C ALA A 21 21.21 -12.32 19.22
N LYS A 22 22.54 -12.39 19.32
CA LYS A 22 23.22 -12.45 20.63
C LYS A 22 22.83 -11.28 21.52
N ARG A 23 22.77 -10.05 20.98
CA ARG A 23 22.41 -8.87 21.77
C ARG A 23 20.96 -8.91 22.26
N VAL A 24 20.05 -9.40 21.42
CA VAL A 24 18.63 -9.58 21.81
C VAL A 24 18.53 -10.60 22.92
N ASP A 25 19.17 -11.76 22.77
CA ASP A 25 19.18 -12.82 23.77
C ASP A 25 19.76 -12.34 25.10
N ASP A 26 20.94 -11.70 25.08
CA ASP A 26 21.59 -11.17 26.26
C ASP A 26 20.66 -10.22 27.04
N LEU A 27 19.96 -9.31 26.33
CA LEU A 27 19.05 -8.35 26.96
C LEU A 27 17.78 -9.02 27.48
N GLN A 28 17.24 -10.01 26.77
CA GLN A 28 16.08 -10.78 27.21
C GLN A 28 16.41 -11.56 28.53
N PHE A 29 17.59 -12.16 28.62
CA PHE A 29 18.04 -12.82 29.81
C PHE A 29 18.27 -11.82 30.96
N GLU A 30 18.91 -10.68 30.68
CA GLU A 30 19.16 -9.63 31.70
C GLU A 30 17.84 -9.09 32.27
N LYS A 31 16.85 -8.86 31.42
CA LYS A 31 15.55 -8.30 31.83
C LYS A 31 14.51 -9.35 32.23
N GLU A 32 14.85 -10.62 32.13
CA GLU A 32 13.89 -11.73 32.32
C GLU A 32 12.58 -11.51 31.54
N ASN A 33 12.66 -10.93 30.36
CA ASN A 33 11.51 -10.55 29.51
C ASN A 33 11.79 -10.78 28.04
N TYR A 34 10.85 -11.40 27.34
CA TYR A 34 10.93 -11.57 25.89
C TYR A 34 10.73 -10.25 25.11
N GLU A 35 9.99 -9.31 25.66
CA GLU A 35 9.78 -8.00 25.05
C GLU A 35 10.92 -7.06 25.45
N VAL A 36 11.77 -6.75 24.49
CA VAL A 36 12.93 -5.86 24.67
C VAL A 36 13.01 -4.85 23.54
N GLU A 37 13.49 -3.66 23.89
CA GLU A 37 13.81 -2.61 22.94
C GLU A 37 15.31 -2.34 22.99
N ILE A 38 15.95 -2.32 21.83
CA ILE A 38 17.37 -2.01 21.68
C ILE A 38 17.49 -0.87 20.70
N ILE A 39 18.03 0.25 21.14
CA ILE A 39 18.39 1.39 20.30
C ILE A 39 19.92 1.40 20.17
N PRO A 40 20.48 0.87 19.07
CA PRO A 40 21.92 0.85 18.89
C PRO A 40 22.47 2.24 18.61
N GLU A 41 23.68 2.50 19.05
CA GLU A 41 24.41 3.71 18.69
C GLU A 41 24.75 3.71 17.19
N PRO A 42 24.86 4.89 16.56
CA PRO A 42 25.25 5.00 15.16
C PRO A 42 26.55 4.23 14.86
N GLY A 43 26.49 3.28 13.94
CA GLY A 43 27.62 2.43 13.55
C GLY A 43 27.87 1.21 14.45
N GLU A 44 27.06 0.97 15.46
CA GLU A 44 27.25 -0.17 16.39
C GLU A 44 27.02 -1.53 15.72
N ASN A 45 26.03 -1.64 14.84
CA ASN A 45 25.71 -2.88 14.13
C ASN A 45 25.67 -2.65 12.60
N PRO A 46 26.82 -2.37 11.96
CA PRO A 46 26.84 -2.14 10.53
C PRO A 46 26.48 -3.41 9.77
N VAL A 47 25.60 -3.28 8.79
CA VAL A 47 25.19 -4.36 7.89
C VAL A 47 25.50 -4.00 6.45
N LYS A 48 25.78 -5.01 5.62
CA LYS A 48 26.06 -4.85 4.21
C LYS A 48 24.87 -5.30 3.36
N ALA A 49 24.74 -4.75 2.16
CA ALA A 49 23.75 -5.24 1.21
C ALA A 49 23.93 -6.75 0.96
N GLY A 50 22.84 -7.51 1.01
CA GLY A 50 22.85 -8.98 0.90
C GLY A 50 23.20 -9.72 2.17
N GLN A 51 23.58 -9.04 3.25
CA GLN A 51 23.83 -9.69 4.53
C GLN A 51 22.51 -10.12 5.17
N GLN A 52 22.43 -11.39 5.56
CA GLN A 52 21.29 -11.87 6.35
C GLN A 52 21.34 -11.27 7.74
N ILE A 53 20.22 -10.70 8.19
CA ILE A 53 20.04 -10.09 9.52
C ILE A 53 19.02 -10.82 10.39
N ALA A 54 18.08 -11.52 9.74
CA ALA A 54 16.98 -12.18 10.43
C ALA A 54 16.37 -13.31 9.57
N TRP A 55 15.42 -14.02 10.15
CA TRP A 55 14.56 -14.98 9.49
C TRP A 55 13.15 -14.41 9.40
N SER A 56 12.53 -14.49 8.24
CA SER A 56 11.10 -14.19 8.11
C SER A 56 10.26 -15.16 8.92
N GLY A 57 9.08 -14.75 9.35
CA GLY A 57 8.24 -15.57 10.21
C GLY A 57 6.79 -15.17 10.18
N ASN A 58 6.11 -15.37 11.31
CA ASN A 58 4.68 -15.12 11.48
C ASN A 58 4.38 -14.55 12.88
N THR A 59 5.30 -13.78 13.47
CA THR A 59 5.15 -13.21 14.81
C THR A 59 4.23 -11.97 14.78
N GLY A 60 3.57 -11.70 15.92
CA GLY A 60 2.65 -10.58 16.05
C GLY A 60 1.34 -10.79 15.28
N TYR A 61 0.69 -9.69 14.89
CA TYR A 61 -0.55 -9.73 14.12
C TYR A 61 -0.25 -10.04 12.65
N SER A 62 -0.45 -11.29 12.27
CA SER A 62 -0.17 -11.81 10.93
C SER A 62 -1.07 -13.01 10.61
N PHE A 63 -1.53 -13.12 9.37
CA PHE A 63 -2.40 -14.24 8.91
C PHE A 63 -1.63 -15.42 8.33
N GLY A 64 -0.31 -15.31 8.19
CA GLY A 64 0.53 -16.37 7.65
C GLY A 64 1.99 -15.90 7.50
N PRO A 65 2.95 -16.83 7.33
CA PRO A 65 4.36 -16.49 7.22
C PRO A 65 4.63 -15.54 6.04
N HIS A 66 5.18 -14.38 6.32
CA HIS A 66 5.62 -13.40 5.32
C HIS A 66 6.64 -12.43 5.89
N LEU A 67 7.34 -11.72 5.04
CA LEU A 67 8.12 -10.54 5.39
C LEU A 67 7.28 -9.30 5.11
N HIS A 68 7.01 -8.51 6.14
CA HIS A 68 6.47 -7.17 5.99
C HIS A 68 7.64 -6.19 5.97
N LEU A 69 7.81 -5.47 4.90
CA LEU A 69 8.88 -4.50 4.70
C LEU A 69 8.29 -3.12 4.41
N ASP A 70 8.57 -2.17 5.28
CA ASP A 70 8.29 -0.76 5.03
C ASP A 70 9.59 -0.03 4.65
N VAL A 71 9.52 0.90 3.72
CA VAL A 71 10.62 1.79 3.34
C VAL A 71 10.23 3.22 3.69
N PHE A 72 11.15 3.95 4.32
CA PHE A 72 10.95 5.33 4.75
C PHE A 72 12.07 6.22 4.27
N GLU A 73 11.75 7.47 3.99
CA GLU A 73 12.76 8.52 4.00
C GLU A 73 13.17 8.83 5.44
N THR A 74 14.45 8.72 5.75
CA THR A 74 14.94 8.82 7.14
C THR A 74 14.69 10.20 7.76
N SER A 75 14.75 11.26 6.96
CA SER A 75 14.63 12.64 7.45
C SER A 75 13.21 13.07 7.78
N SER A 76 12.22 12.62 7.02
CA SER A 76 10.79 12.98 7.21
C SER A 76 10.00 11.90 7.94
N GLY A 77 10.41 10.63 7.83
CA GLY A 77 9.63 9.48 8.29
C GLY A 77 8.49 9.08 7.35
N ASP A 78 8.43 9.67 6.15
CA ASP A 78 7.39 9.34 5.19
C ASP A 78 7.62 7.97 4.57
N TYR A 79 6.54 7.23 4.38
CA TYR A 79 6.54 5.99 3.61
C TYR A 79 6.85 6.27 2.16
N ILE A 80 7.69 5.43 1.57
CA ILE A 80 8.13 5.54 0.18
C ILE A 80 7.73 4.27 -0.57
N GLU A 81 7.30 4.41 -1.81
CA GLU A 81 7.06 3.29 -2.74
C GLU A 81 8.30 2.37 -2.78
N PRO A 82 8.19 1.10 -2.35
CA PRO A 82 9.35 0.22 -2.27
C PRO A 82 9.79 -0.36 -3.62
N MET A 83 8.90 -0.47 -4.60
CA MET A 83 9.17 -1.15 -5.88
C MET A 83 10.41 -0.64 -6.62
N PRO A 84 10.70 0.68 -6.68
CA PRO A 84 11.91 1.19 -7.34
C PRO A 84 13.23 0.63 -6.77
N PHE A 85 13.23 0.20 -5.52
CA PHE A 85 14.42 -0.42 -4.88
C PHE A 85 14.58 -1.90 -5.26
N PHE A 86 13.53 -2.55 -5.75
CA PHE A 86 13.47 -3.98 -6.01
C PHE A 86 13.31 -4.36 -7.47
N VAL A 87 13.27 -3.43 -8.41
CA VAL A 87 13.06 -3.67 -9.86
C VAL A 87 14.02 -4.69 -10.49
N LYS A 88 15.19 -4.92 -9.88
CA LYS A 88 16.15 -5.93 -10.34
C LYS A 88 15.83 -7.34 -9.81
N HIS A 89 14.95 -7.46 -8.86
CA HIS A 89 14.67 -8.69 -8.11
C HIS A 89 13.21 -9.12 -8.20
N ILE A 90 12.33 -8.19 -8.49
CA ILE A 90 10.89 -8.43 -8.62
C ILE A 90 10.50 -8.09 -10.06
N MET A 91 9.96 -9.08 -10.77
CA MET A 91 9.35 -8.85 -12.08
C MET A 91 7.90 -8.46 -11.93
N ASP A 92 7.53 -7.35 -12.55
CA ASP A 92 6.17 -6.89 -12.65
C ASP A 92 5.94 -6.32 -14.05
N THR A 93 5.31 -7.12 -14.89
CA THR A 93 4.94 -6.77 -16.27
C THR A 93 3.43 -6.78 -16.45
N THR A 94 2.69 -7.11 -15.40
CA THR A 94 1.23 -7.21 -15.42
C THR A 94 0.61 -5.85 -15.21
N ALA A 95 -0.06 -5.31 -16.23
CA ALA A 95 -0.75 -4.03 -16.13
C ALA A 95 -1.95 -4.09 -15.17
N PRO A 96 -2.28 -2.99 -14.46
CA PRO A 96 -3.48 -2.87 -13.66
C PRO A 96 -4.75 -3.19 -14.47
N LYS A 97 -5.75 -3.76 -13.80
CA LYS A 97 -7.04 -4.12 -14.40
C LYS A 97 -8.15 -3.30 -13.78
N ALA A 98 -8.80 -2.49 -14.62
CA ALA A 98 -10.04 -1.84 -14.24
C ALA A 98 -11.21 -2.82 -14.40
N GLU A 99 -12.16 -2.79 -13.45
CA GLU A 99 -13.34 -3.67 -13.44
C GLU A 99 -14.64 -2.91 -13.69
N GLY A 100 -14.66 -1.59 -13.41
CA GLY A 100 -15.84 -0.76 -13.61
C GLY A 100 -15.60 0.67 -13.17
N ILE A 101 -16.57 1.52 -13.49
CA ILE A 101 -16.60 2.91 -13.05
C ILE A 101 -17.83 3.17 -12.21
N MET A 102 -17.74 4.13 -11.29
CA MET A 102 -18.89 4.63 -10.54
C MET A 102 -18.99 6.12 -10.74
N LEU A 103 -20.21 6.60 -10.98
CA LEU A 103 -20.51 8.01 -11.06
C LEU A 103 -21.33 8.44 -9.85
N PHE A 104 -20.95 9.58 -9.28
CA PHE A 104 -21.49 10.15 -8.04
C PHE A 104 -22.17 11.48 -8.35
N PRO A 105 -23.46 11.53 -8.66
CA PRO A 105 -24.15 12.80 -8.80
C PRO A 105 -24.20 13.53 -7.47
N GLN A 106 -23.76 14.81 -7.44
CA GLN A 106 -23.89 15.62 -6.24
C GLN A 106 -25.38 15.86 -5.93
N PRO A 107 -25.84 15.61 -4.68
CA PRO A 107 -27.23 15.81 -4.32
C PRO A 107 -27.74 17.22 -4.68
N GLY A 108 -28.88 17.28 -5.37
CA GLY A 108 -29.49 18.52 -5.83
C GLY A 108 -28.77 19.25 -6.98
N ARG A 109 -27.60 18.75 -7.44
CA ARG A 109 -26.78 19.42 -8.46
C ARG A 109 -26.30 18.52 -9.58
N GLY A 110 -26.54 17.21 -9.50
CA GLY A 110 -26.11 16.25 -10.51
C GLY A 110 -27.13 15.14 -10.73
N VAL A 111 -27.11 14.58 -11.92
CA VAL A 111 -27.99 13.47 -12.35
C VAL A 111 -27.18 12.55 -13.26
N VAL A 112 -27.31 11.24 -13.09
CA VAL A 112 -26.72 10.20 -13.95
C VAL A 112 -27.85 9.27 -14.40
N GLU A 113 -28.02 9.05 -15.69
CA GLU A 113 -29.13 8.24 -16.28
C GLU A 113 -30.49 8.62 -15.66
N GLY A 114 -30.77 9.93 -15.53
CA GLY A 114 -32.01 10.45 -14.95
C GLY A 114 -32.17 10.30 -13.44
N ILE A 115 -31.15 9.79 -12.71
CA ILE A 115 -31.25 9.45 -11.28
C ILE A 115 -30.20 10.21 -10.46
N GLN A 116 -30.60 10.70 -9.28
CA GLN A 116 -29.71 11.38 -8.32
C GLN A 116 -29.13 10.39 -7.28
N LYS A 117 -28.60 9.26 -7.72
CA LYS A 117 -27.95 8.25 -6.89
C LYS A 117 -26.67 7.76 -7.54
N ASN A 118 -25.73 7.31 -6.71
CA ASN A 118 -24.51 6.67 -7.18
C ASN A 118 -24.86 5.46 -8.05
N GLN A 119 -24.20 5.34 -9.18
CA GLN A 119 -24.41 4.26 -10.13
C GLN A 119 -23.09 3.71 -10.61
N THR A 120 -23.05 2.38 -10.73
CA THR A 120 -21.87 1.64 -11.22
C THR A 120 -22.15 1.15 -12.63
N PHE A 121 -21.14 1.29 -13.49
CA PHE A 121 -21.20 0.89 -14.90
C PHE A 121 -20.01 -0.02 -15.21
N PRO A 122 -20.20 -0.98 -16.14
CA PRO A 122 -19.07 -1.70 -16.73
C PRO A 122 -18.21 -0.74 -17.56
N LEU A 123 -16.94 -1.02 -17.74
CA LEU A 123 -16.00 -0.13 -18.44
C LEU A 123 -16.44 0.23 -19.86
N ASN A 124 -16.96 -0.72 -20.60
CA ASN A 124 -17.37 -0.51 -21.97
C ASN A 124 -18.85 -0.10 -22.11
N ASN A 125 -19.61 -0.17 -21.00
CA ASN A 125 -21.07 0.07 -20.97
C ASN A 125 -21.81 -0.48 -22.21
N ASN A 126 -21.34 -1.60 -22.76
CA ASN A 126 -21.83 -2.21 -24.01
C ASN A 126 -21.85 -1.24 -25.22
N GLY A 127 -20.89 -0.31 -25.26
CA GLY A 127 -20.81 0.72 -26.31
C GLY A 127 -21.82 1.86 -26.17
N ARG A 128 -22.63 1.90 -25.12
CA ARG A 128 -23.62 2.96 -24.90
C ARG A 128 -22.99 4.11 -24.11
N PRO A 129 -23.22 5.37 -24.53
CA PRO A 129 -22.86 6.52 -23.71
C PRO A 129 -23.63 6.49 -22.40
N ILE A 130 -22.99 7.01 -21.33
CA ILE A 130 -23.64 7.26 -20.05
C ILE A 130 -24.08 8.72 -20.05
N GLU A 131 -25.37 8.96 -19.87
CA GLU A 131 -25.90 10.33 -19.79
C GLU A 131 -25.68 10.89 -18.37
N ALA A 132 -24.97 12.00 -18.27
CA ALA A 132 -24.73 12.68 -17.02
C ALA A 132 -24.87 14.19 -17.18
N TRP A 133 -25.44 14.84 -16.16
CA TRP A 133 -25.66 16.27 -16.17
C TRP A 133 -25.37 16.87 -14.80
N GLY A 134 -24.79 18.09 -14.79
CA GLY A 134 -24.48 18.83 -13.57
C GLY A 134 -23.16 18.43 -12.93
N VAL A 135 -23.09 18.44 -11.59
CA VAL A 135 -21.88 18.13 -10.86
C VAL A 135 -21.81 16.63 -10.57
N ILE A 136 -20.83 15.98 -11.16
CA ILE A 136 -20.64 14.53 -11.11
C ILE A 136 -19.22 14.22 -10.64
N GLY A 137 -19.10 13.40 -9.61
CA GLY A 137 -17.86 12.73 -9.24
C GLY A 137 -17.69 11.43 -10.03
N ALA A 138 -16.46 11.03 -10.27
CA ALA A 138 -16.14 9.77 -10.92
C ALA A 138 -15.19 8.94 -10.04
N GLY A 139 -15.39 7.63 -10.03
CA GLY A 139 -14.52 6.66 -9.38
C GLY A 139 -14.28 5.47 -10.27
N ILE A 140 -13.13 4.83 -10.11
CA ILE A 140 -12.77 3.61 -10.82
C ILE A 140 -12.58 2.48 -9.82
N LYS A 141 -13.06 1.30 -10.15
CA LYS A 141 -12.72 0.06 -9.47
C LYS A 141 -11.61 -0.62 -10.26
N ALA A 142 -10.42 -0.62 -9.71
CA ALA A 142 -9.25 -1.19 -10.36
C ALA A 142 -8.34 -1.85 -9.33
N TYR A 143 -7.60 -2.85 -9.78
CA TYR A 143 -6.60 -3.56 -9.01
C TYR A 143 -5.34 -3.74 -9.84
N ASP A 144 -4.22 -3.76 -9.16
CA ASP A 144 -2.95 -4.17 -9.74
C ASP A 144 -2.61 -5.61 -9.38
N TYR A 145 -1.73 -6.22 -10.15
CA TYR A 145 -1.31 -7.61 -10.01
C TYR A 145 0.17 -7.72 -10.35
N MET A 146 0.87 -8.65 -9.72
CA MET A 146 2.26 -8.94 -10.04
C MET A 146 2.39 -10.29 -10.74
N ASP A 147 3.47 -10.45 -11.51
CA ASP A 147 3.75 -11.67 -12.27
C ASP A 147 3.87 -12.88 -11.32
N GLY A 148 3.11 -13.95 -11.64
CA GLY A 148 3.15 -15.20 -10.87
C GLY A 148 2.52 -15.15 -9.49
N VAL A 149 1.85 -14.07 -9.11
CA VAL A 149 1.20 -13.89 -7.82
C VAL A 149 -0.31 -13.67 -7.99
N HIS A 150 -1.10 -14.28 -7.11
CA HIS A 150 -2.57 -14.15 -7.16
C HIS A 150 -3.12 -12.99 -6.32
N ASN A 151 -2.28 -12.30 -5.57
CA ASN A 151 -2.69 -11.20 -4.72
C ASN A 151 -3.16 -10.01 -5.55
N ARG A 152 -4.07 -9.22 -4.97
CA ARG A 152 -4.50 -7.94 -5.51
C ARG A 152 -3.75 -6.84 -4.80
N TYR A 153 -3.29 -5.85 -5.55
CA TYR A 153 -2.61 -4.68 -5.05
C TYR A 153 -3.39 -3.41 -5.38
N GLY A 154 -3.09 -2.33 -4.68
CA GLY A 154 -3.56 -1.00 -5.05
C GLY A 154 -2.93 -0.53 -6.36
N VAL A 155 -3.65 0.29 -7.11
CA VAL A 155 -3.13 0.90 -8.33
C VAL A 155 -2.24 2.09 -7.96
N HIS A 156 -1.02 2.10 -8.49
CA HIS A 156 -0.04 3.16 -8.20
C HIS A 156 -0.48 4.54 -8.68
N THR A 157 -0.99 4.65 -9.90
CA THR A 157 -1.40 5.95 -10.46
C THR A 157 -2.80 5.86 -11.07
N VAL A 158 -3.65 6.82 -10.73
CA VAL A 158 -4.97 7.03 -11.32
C VAL A 158 -5.04 8.42 -11.93
N VAL A 159 -5.46 8.51 -13.17
CA VAL A 159 -5.62 9.77 -13.90
C VAL A 159 -7.05 9.88 -14.43
N LEU A 160 -7.67 11.02 -14.21
CA LEU A 160 -8.95 11.36 -14.85
C LEU A 160 -8.71 12.45 -15.91
N THR A 161 -9.14 12.14 -17.12
CA THR A 161 -9.08 13.06 -18.26
C THR A 161 -10.49 13.41 -18.72
N VAL A 162 -10.77 14.67 -18.91
CA VAL A 162 -12.05 15.18 -19.46
C VAL A 162 -11.73 16.03 -20.67
N ASP A 163 -12.36 15.75 -21.80
CA ASP A 163 -12.13 16.44 -23.07
C ASP A 163 -10.65 16.52 -23.50
N GLY A 164 -9.91 15.45 -23.21
CA GLY A 164 -8.46 15.36 -23.50
C GLY A 164 -7.57 16.11 -22.54
N GLN A 165 -8.10 16.74 -21.50
CA GLN A 165 -7.34 17.43 -20.47
C GLN A 165 -7.32 16.63 -19.17
N GLU A 166 -6.15 16.51 -18.54
CA GLU A 166 -6.03 15.92 -17.22
C GLU A 166 -6.65 16.85 -16.18
N VAL A 167 -7.67 16.37 -15.46
CA VAL A 167 -8.37 17.13 -14.42
C VAL A 167 -8.11 16.59 -13.02
N PHE A 168 -7.57 15.39 -12.93
CA PHE A 168 -7.19 14.77 -11.66
C PHE A 168 -6.07 13.76 -11.88
N ARG A 169 -5.11 13.76 -10.96
CA ARG A 169 -4.07 12.72 -10.84
C ARG A 169 -3.88 12.36 -9.37
N SER A 170 -3.78 11.08 -9.10
CA SER A 170 -3.31 10.56 -7.84
C SER A 170 -2.20 9.56 -8.08
N THR A 171 -1.09 9.71 -7.38
CA THR A 171 0.05 8.80 -7.43
C THR A 171 0.43 8.42 -6.01
N VAL A 172 0.55 7.13 -5.73
CA VAL A 172 0.90 6.60 -4.41
C VAL A 172 2.38 6.22 -4.43
N ASP A 173 3.24 7.22 -4.43
CA ASP A 173 4.70 7.08 -4.40
C ASP A 173 5.30 7.46 -3.03
N ARG A 174 4.58 8.28 -2.26
CA ARG A 174 4.98 8.76 -0.95
C ARG A 174 3.77 9.21 -0.15
N PHE A 175 3.76 8.97 1.16
CA PHE A 175 2.76 9.52 2.09
C PHE A 175 3.31 9.59 3.51
N SER A 176 2.84 10.55 4.28
CA SER A 176 3.17 10.70 5.70
C SER A 176 2.37 9.72 6.57
N GLN A 177 2.75 9.61 7.85
CA GLN A 177 1.99 8.79 8.79
C GLN A 177 0.56 9.33 9.00
N GLU A 178 0.39 10.64 8.99
CA GLU A 178 -0.93 11.30 9.09
C GLU A 178 -1.79 11.01 7.86
N GLU A 179 -1.21 11.08 6.67
CA GLU A 179 -1.92 10.78 5.43
C GLU A 179 -2.37 9.31 5.35
N ASN A 180 -1.62 8.39 5.93
CA ASN A 180 -2.04 6.98 6.03
C ASN A 180 -3.39 6.82 6.75
N LEU A 181 -3.69 7.67 7.72
CA LEU A 181 -4.98 7.67 8.42
C LEU A 181 -6.13 8.24 7.56
N MET A 182 -5.78 8.99 6.50
CA MET A 182 -6.74 9.66 5.61
C MET A 182 -7.17 8.81 4.41
N ILE A 183 -6.76 7.56 4.33
CA ILE A 183 -7.07 6.66 3.22
C ILE A 183 -8.59 6.57 2.92
N ASN A 184 -9.43 6.74 3.94
CA ASN A 184 -10.89 6.77 3.79
C ASN A 184 -11.40 8.03 3.06
N SER A 185 -10.62 9.11 3.05
CA SER A 185 -10.96 10.35 2.33
C SER A 185 -10.60 10.24 0.85
N TRP A 186 -9.66 9.37 0.54
CA TRP A 186 -9.16 9.14 -0.81
C TRP A 186 -9.93 8.03 -1.53
N THR A 187 -10.44 7.04 -0.78
CA THR A 187 -11.21 5.92 -1.32
C THR A 187 -12.69 6.04 -0.98
N PHE A 188 -13.55 5.46 -1.78
CA PHE A 188 -14.98 5.37 -1.44
C PHE A 188 -15.20 4.32 -0.36
N GLY A 189 -15.33 4.77 0.90
CA GLY A 189 -15.26 3.96 2.13
C GLY A 189 -16.20 2.75 2.21
N GLN A 190 -17.31 2.75 1.47
CA GLN A 190 -18.20 1.58 1.38
C GLN A 190 -17.52 0.40 0.64
N TYR A 191 -16.57 0.67 -0.23
CA TYR A 191 -15.79 -0.36 -0.93
C TYR A 191 -14.50 -0.75 -0.20
N MET A 192 -14.00 0.08 0.71
CA MET A 192 -12.87 -0.28 1.55
C MET A 192 -13.14 -1.50 2.43
N LYS A 193 -14.35 -1.69 2.88
CA LYS A 193 -14.70 -2.91 3.65
C LYS A 193 -14.45 -4.20 2.87
N SER A 194 -14.58 -4.15 1.54
CA SER A 194 -14.28 -5.32 0.71
C SER A 194 -12.77 -5.52 0.46
N PHE A 195 -11.93 -4.52 0.76
CA PHE A 195 -10.47 -4.63 0.71
C PHE A 195 -9.87 -5.10 2.04
N ILE A 196 -10.52 -4.71 3.17
CA ILE A 196 -10.02 -4.98 4.52
C ILE A 196 -10.81 -6.12 5.18
N ASP A 197 -11.86 -6.61 4.54
CA ASP A 197 -12.63 -7.74 5.06
C ASP A 197 -11.73 -8.99 5.10
N PRO A 198 -11.47 -9.54 6.32
CA PRO A 198 -10.64 -10.74 6.47
C PRO A 198 -11.18 -11.97 5.73
N GLY A 199 -12.45 -11.94 5.31
CA GLY A 199 -13.05 -12.98 4.45
C GLY A 199 -12.62 -12.88 2.98
N ASN A 200 -12.09 -11.74 2.55
CA ASN A 200 -11.41 -11.56 1.28
C ASN A 200 -9.93 -11.33 1.57
N THR A 201 -9.25 -12.41 1.88
CA THR A 201 -7.80 -12.42 2.10
C THR A 201 -7.09 -11.58 1.05
N LEU A 202 -6.44 -10.52 1.54
CA LEU A 202 -5.33 -9.92 0.86
C LEU A 202 -4.24 -10.97 0.62
#